data_b4dd3eeca16070ed7ce342ebe115f969
#
_entry.id   b4dd3eeca16070ed7ce342ebe115f969
#
_cell.length_a   1.000
_cell.length_b   1.000
_cell.length_c   1.000
_cell.angle_alpha   90.00
_cell.angle_beta   90.00
_cell.angle_gamma   90.00
#
_symmetry.space_group_name_H-M   'P 1'
#
loop_
_entity.id
_entity.type
_entity.pdbx_description
1 polymer ?
#
loop_
_entity_poly.entity_id
_entity_poly.type
_entity_poly.pdbx_seq_one_letter_code
_entity_poly.pdbx_strand_id
1 'polypeptide(L)'
;MNTWIKVARFQSADGLSYTALPWGILGLNFVIWYVLAGSFGGGGAQVSAYSVCAIYLVYFFIGMFAMFRSLPFAFALGVSRRSFYSGTILLAVGLAAIYGLLLTLLQVLEEVSDGWGVGLHFFRVHYILAGPWYLTWLTSFVGLTLMFLYGMSFGLVWRRWRLAGILAYPCTQAVALIIWVITVSSSHAWASVGHFFTTLSAAGFTGLLAGVTALLLAGGYGAMRRVTV
;
A
#
# COMPACT_ATOMS: atom_id res chain seq x y z
N MET A 1 -5.89 -26.01 16.35
CA MET A 1 -5.20 -24.98 15.53
C MET A 1 -6.28 -24.18 14.80
N ASN A 2 -6.36 -22.89 15.07
CA ASN A 2 -7.47 -22.04 14.59
C ASN A 2 -7.51 -21.94 13.05
N THR A 3 -8.69 -22.05 12.45
CA THR A 3 -8.89 -22.10 10.98
C THR A 3 -8.29 -20.88 10.25
N TRP A 4 -8.30 -19.70 10.88
CA TRP A 4 -7.72 -18.46 10.31
C TRP A 4 -6.18 -18.51 10.17
N ILE A 5 -5.47 -19.21 11.09
CA ILE A 5 -4.01 -19.43 10.98
C ILE A 5 -3.70 -20.36 9.78
N LYS A 6 -4.55 -21.38 9.55
CA LYS A 6 -4.40 -22.26 8.39
C LYS A 6 -4.57 -21.50 7.07
N VAL A 7 -5.49 -20.54 7.03
CA VAL A 7 -5.70 -19.68 5.85
C VAL A 7 -4.48 -18.78 5.61
N ALA A 8 -3.98 -18.11 6.64
CA ALA A 8 -2.77 -17.28 6.52
C ALA A 8 -1.57 -18.12 6.04
N ARG A 9 -1.37 -19.31 6.60
CA ARG A 9 -0.28 -20.22 6.22
C ARG A 9 -0.45 -20.77 4.80
N PHE A 10 -1.68 -21.04 4.36
CA PHE A 10 -1.96 -21.45 3.00
C PHE A 10 -1.60 -20.35 1.99
N GLN A 11 -2.00 -19.11 2.26
CA GLN A 11 -1.67 -17.97 1.41
C GLN A 11 -0.17 -17.66 1.41
N SER A 12 0.51 -17.80 2.56
CA SER A 12 1.97 -17.61 2.64
C SER A 12 2.77 -18.72 1.95
N ALA A 13 2.17 -19.90 1.70
CA ALA A 13 2.82 -20.98 0.94
C ALA A 13 3.00 -20.62 -0.56
N ASP A 14 2.23 -19.65 -1.09
CA ASP A 14 2.47 -19.05 -2.41
C ASP A 14 3.53 -17.92 -2.29
N GLY A 15 4.74 -18.30 -1.80
CA GLY A 15 5.84 -17.37 -1.51
C GLY A 15 6.29 -16.56 -2.72
N LEU A 16 6.08 -17.07 -3.94
CA LEU A 16 6.42 -16.36 -5.17
C LEU A 16 5.57 -15.09 -5.33
N SER A 17 4.26 -15.19 -5.09
CA SER A 17 3.34 -14.06 -5.27
C SER A 17 3.45 -13.02 -4.14
N TYR A 18 3.68 -13.47 -2.91
CA TYR A 18 3.66 -12.58 -1.74
C TYR A 18 5.04 -12.02 -1.37
N THR A 19 6.13 -12.69 -1.75
CA THR A 19 7.50 -12.29 -1.38
C THR A 19 8.34 -11.94 -2.59
N ALA A 20 8.49 -12.85 -3.56
CA ALA A 20 9.42 -12.66 -4.66
C ALA A 20 8.98 -11.55 -5.64
N LEU A 21 7.68 -11.44 -5.94
CA LEU A 21 7.18 -10.40 -6.85
C LEU A 21 7.39 -8.97 -6.31
N PRO A 22 6.99 -8.62 -5.07
CA PRO A 22 7.19 -7.27 -4.55
C PRO A 22 8.66 -6.86 -4.53
N TRP A 23 9.53 -7.72 -4.01
CA TRP A 23 10.95 -7.45 -3.90
C TRP A 23 11.68 -7.51 -5.24
N GLY A 24 11.26 -8.40 -6.15
CA GLY A 24 11.79 -8.47 -7.50
C GLY A 24 11.49 -7.20 -8.32
N ILE A 25 10.27 -6.71 -8.27
CA ILE A 25 9.86 -5.45 -8.94
C ILE A 25 10.59 -4.26 -8.33
N LEU A 26 10.67 -4.19 -7.00
CA LEU A 26 11.38 -3.11 -6.31
C LEU A 26 12.88 -3.14 -6.65
N GLY A 27 13.51 -4.32 -6.60
CA GLY A 27 14.93 -4.50 -6.91
C GLY A 27 15.26 -4.17 -8.37
N LEU A 28 14.43 -4.62 -9.32
CA LEU A 28 14.59 -4.26 -10.73
C LEU A 28 14.50 -2.74 -10.94
N ASN A 29 13.51 -2.12 -10.32
CA ASN A 29 13.30 -0.68 -10.38
C ASN A 29 14.50 0.07 -9.78
N PHE A 30 15.00 -0.39 -8.62
CA PHE A 30 16.20 0.16 -7.99
C PHE A 30 17.44 0.07 -8.90
N VAL A 31 17.69 -1.09 -9.53
CA VAL A 31 18.82 -1.29 -10.44
C VAL A 31 18.74 -0.34 -11.64
N ILE A 32 17.55 -0.16 -12.22
CA ILE A 32 17.35 0.78 -13.34
C ILE A 32 17.75 2.20 -12.91
N TRP A 33 17.24 2.69 -11.78
CA TRP A 33 17.54 4.04 -11.30
C TRP A 33 18.99 4.19 -10.86
N TYR A 34 19.60 3.15 -10.29
CA TYR A 34 21.01 3.15 -9.92
C TYR A 34 21.92 3.32 -11.15
N VAL A 35 21.66 2.57 -12.22
CA VAL A 35 22.39 2.68 -13.48
C VAL A 35 22.18 4.07 -14.12
N LEU A 36 20.95 4.58 -14.13
CA LEU A 36 20.65 5.92 -14.65
C LEU A 36 21.36 7.02 -13.83
N ALA A 37 21.32 6.95 -12.51
CA ALA A 37 22.00 7.91 -11.64
C ALA A 37 23.52 7.88 -11.87
N GLY A 38 24.12 6.70 -11.96
CA GLY A 38 25.55 6.55 -12.28
C GLY A 38 25.93 7.05 -13.67
N SER A 39 25.02 6.92 -14.66
CA SER A 39 25.29 7.35 -16.04
C SER A 39 25.10 8.85 -16.25
N PHE A 40 24.14 9.47 -15.56
CA PHE A 40 23.78 10.89 -15.74
C PHE A 40 24.16 11.79 -14.55
N GLY A 41 24.51 11.21 -13.40
CA GLY A 41 24.84 11.90 -12.16
C GLY A 41 26.26 12.49 -12.09
N GLY A 42 27.03 12.47 -13.17
CA GLY A 42 28.45 12.90 -13.22
C GLY A 42 28.74 14.39 -12.90
N GLY A 43 27.79 15.13 -12.34
CA GLY A 43 27.94 16.54 -11.97
C GLY A 43 27.48 16.87 -10.55
N GLY A 44 27.34 15.89 -9.66
CA GLY A 44 26.85 16.15 -8.29
C GLY A 44 25.32 16.39 -8.21
N ALA A 45 24.58 16.11 -9.28
CA ALA A 45 23.13 16.22 -9.29
C ALA A 45 22.50 15.07 -8.48
N GLN A 46 21.73 15.41 -7.45
CA GLN A 46 20.96 14.44 -6.69
C GLN A 46 19.77 13.97 -7.53
N VAL A 47 19.66 12.66 -7.74
CA VAL A 47 18.56 12.04 -8.47
C VAL A 47 17.53 11.53 -7.45
N SER A 48 16.36 12.15 -7.41
CA SER A 48 15.26 11.72 -6.54
C SER A 48 14.29 10.85 -7.34
N ALA A 49 14.31 9.56 -7.07
CA ALA A 49 13.41 8.60 -7.71
C ALA A 49 12.41 8.08 -6.67
N TYR A 50 11.23 8.65 -6.61
CA TYR A 50 10.16 8.20 -5.70
C TYR A 50 9.55 6.84 -6.08
N SER A 51 10.36 5.99 -6.67
CA SER A 51 9.96 4.67 -7.21
C SER A 51 9.68 3.63 -6.13
N VAL A 52 10.01 3.92 -4.87
CA VAL A 52 9.55 3.12 -3.73
C VAL A 52 8.03 2.94 -3.72
N CYS A 53 7.28 3.84 -4.34
CA CYS A 53 5.83 3.69 -4.52
C CYS A 53 5.43 2.42 -5.28
N ALA A 54 6.33 1.83 -6.07
CA ALA A 54 6.08 0.59 -6.78
C ALA A 54 5.70 -0.57 -5.84
N ILE A 55 6.32 -0.68 -4.66
CA ILE A 55 5.99 -1.76 -3.72
C ILE A 55 4.58 -1.60 -3.14
N TYR A 56 4.12 -0.35 -2.92
CA TYR A 56 2.75 -0.09 -2.47
C TYR A 56 1.72 -0.48 -3.54
N LEU A 57 2.04 -0.22 -4.81
CA LEU A 57 1.19 -0.63 -5.94
C LEU A 57 1.13 -2.16 -6.06
N VAL A 58 2.25 -2.85 -5.88
CA VAL A 58 2.27 -4.31 -5.87
C VAL A 58 1.42 -4.86 -4.71
N TYR A 59 1.49 -4.25 -3.53
CA TYR A 59 0.66 -4.63 -2.39
C TYR A 59 -0.84 -4.46 -2.66
N PHE A 60 -1.22 -3.40 -3.38
CA PHE A 60 -2.58 -3.22 -3.87
C PHE A 60 -3.02 -4.41 -4.74
N PHE A 61 -2.21 -4.80 -5.72
CA PHE A 61 -2.53 -5.95 -6.58
C PHE A 61 -2.58 -7.26 -5.82
N ILE A 62 -1.71 -7.48 -4.85
CA ILE A 62 -1.74 -8.68 -4.00
C ILE A 62 -3.07 -8.75 -3.24
N GLY A 63 -3.52 -7.64 -2.64
CA GLY A 63 -4.83 -7.56 -1.96
C GLY A 63 -6.00 -7.85 -2.90
N MET A 64 -5.96 -7.33 -4.12
CA MET A 64 -6.95 -7.58 -5.16
C MET A 64 -6.97 -9.06 -5.58
N PHE A 65 -5.81 -9.66 -5.85
CA PHE A 65 -5.69 -11.06 -6.24
C PHE A 65 -6.07 -12.03 -5.12
N ALA A 66 -5.86 -11.68 -3.86
CA ALA A 66 -6.33 -12.47 -2.72
C ALA A 66 -7.85 -12.70 -2.78
N MET A 67 -8.62 -11.70 -3.22
CA MET A 67 -10.07 -11.85 -3.40
C MET A 67 -10.44 -12.59 -4.70
N PHE A 68 -9.65 -12.45 -5.77
CA PHE A 68 -9.96 -13.09 -7.05
C PHE A 68 -9.66 -14.58 -7.04
N ARG A 69 -8.49 -14.98 -6.56
CA ARG A 69 -7.98 -16.36 -6.65
C ARG A 69 -8.20 -17.15 -5.37
N SER A 70 -7.83 -16.59 -4.21
CA SER A 70 -7.81 -17.35 -2.96
C SER A 70 -9.19 -17.52 -2.33
N LEU A 71 -10.10 -16.54 -2.50
CA LEU A 71 -11.45 -16.61 -1.92
C LEU A 71 -12.29 -17.78 -2.47
N PRO A 72 -12.40 -18.00 -3.82
CA PRO A 72 -13.18 -19.13 -4.35
C PRO A 72 -12.64 -20.46 -3.90
N PHE A 73 -11.31 -20.58 -3.90
CA PHE A 73 -10.65 -21.81 -3.48
C PHE A 73 -10.89 -22.11 -1.98
N ALA A 74 -10.79 -21.08 -1.12
CA ALA A 74 -11.07 -21.24 0.30
C ALA A 74 -12.52 -21.69 0.57
N PHE A 75 -13.48 -21.18 -0.19
CA PHE A 75 -14.88 -21.60 -0.07
C PHE A 75 -15.10 -23.04 -0.55
N ALA A 76 -14.43 -23.46 -1.62
CA ALA A 76 -14.45 -24.86 -2.06
C ALA A 76 -13.92 -25.82 -1.00
N LEU A 77 -13.00 -25.35 -0.15
CA LEU A 77 -12.48 -26.09 1.01
C LEU A 77 -13.33 -25.94 2.29
N GLY A 78 -14.50 -25.30 2.21
CA GLY A 78 -15.41 -25.14 3.35
C GLY A 78 -14.96 -24.09 4.39
N VAL A 79 -14.02 -23.21 4.04
CA VAL A 79 -13.56 -22.14 4.95
C VAL A 79 -14.64 -21.07 5.11
N SER A 80 -14.98 -20.71 6.35
CA SER A 80 -15.97 -19.66 6.61
C SER A 80 -15.45 -18.27 6.16
N ARG A 81 -16.37 -17.40 5.70
CA ARG A 81 -16.06 -16.02 5.28
C ARG A 81 -15.28 -15.25 6.34
N ARG A 82 -15.67 -15.42 7.60
CA ARG A 82 -15.05 -14.77 8.75
C ARG A 82 -13.60 -15.24 8.95
N SER A 83 -13.37 -16.56 8.87
CA SER A 83 -12.02 -17.12 9.02
C SER A 83 -11.11 -16.76 7.85
N PHE A 84 -11.65 -16.69 6.62
CA PHE A 84 -10.90 -16.24 5.47
C PHE A 84 -10.48 -14.78 5.60
N TYR A 85 -11.43 -13.87 5.93
CA TYR A 85 -11.15 -12.45 6.10
C TYR A 85 -10.09 -12.20 7.17
N SER A 86 -10.28 -12.76 8.38
CA SER A 86 -9.33 -12.59 9.48
C SER A 86 -7.94 -13.18 9.17
N GLY A 87 -7.88 -14.33 8.48
CA GLY A 87 -6.61 -14.94 8.07
C GLY A 87 -5.87 -14.10 7.03
N THR A 88 -6.58 -13.56 6.05
CA THR A 88 -6.00 -12.69 5.02
C THR A 88 -5.51 -11.36 5.62
N ILE A 89 -6.27 -10.76 6.54
CA ILE A 89 -5.83 -9.55 7.26
C ILE A 89 -4.59 -9.82 8.11
N LEU A 90 -4.56 -10.94 8.83
CA LEU A 90 -3.39 -11.32 9.64
C LEU A 90 -2.13 -11.44 8.78
N LEU A 91 -2.25 -12.11 7.63
CA LEU A 91 -1.14 -12.22 6.67
C LEU A 91 -0.71 -10.85 6.15
N ALA A 92 -1.65 -10.01 5.73
CA ALA A 92 -1.39 -8.67 5.21
C ALA A 92 -0.65 -7.80 6.23
N VAL A 93 -1.14 -7.77 7.48
CA VAL A 93 -0.54 -7.00 8.59
C VAL A 93 0.85 -7.55 8.93
N GLY A 94 1.01 -8.87 9.00
CA GLY A 94 2.31 -9.49 9.27
C GLY A 94 3.36 -9.17 8.21
N LEU A 95 3.00 -9.30 6.93
CA LEU A 95 3.89 -8.96 5.82
C LEU A 95 4.17 -7.45 5.77
N ALA A 96 3.16 -6.61 5.99
CA ALA A 96 3.34 -5.15 6.00
C ALA A 96 4.29 -4.71 7.13
N ALA A 97 4.24 -5.35 8.29
CA ALA A 97 5.16 -5.06 9.40
C ALA A 97 6.61 -5.39 9.04
N ILE A 98 6.83 -6.56 8.44
CA ILE A 98 8.16 -7.01 8.01
C ILE A 98 8.68 -6.11 6.87
N TYR A 99 7.87 -5.84 5.85
CA TYR A 99 8.28 -5.05 4.69
C TYR A 99 8.46 -3.57 5.04
N GLY A 100 7.62 -3.03 5.91
CA GLY A 100 7.81 -1.69 6.47
C GLY A 100 9.16 -1.56 7.19
N LEU A 101 9.54 -2.59 7.98
CA LEU A 101 10.84 -2.63 8.64
C LEU A 101 12.00 -2.68 7.63
N LEU A 102 11.90 -3.55 6.63
CA LEU A 102 12.93 -3.66 5.59
C LEU A 102 13.06 -2.36 4.78
N LEU A 103 11.96 -1.70 4.42
CA LEU A 103 11.98 -0.39 3.74
C LEU A 103 12.65 0.68 4.62
N THR A 104 12.37 0.69 5.92
CA THR A 104 13.00 1.62 6.86
C THR A 104 14.51 1.36 6.98
N LEU A 105 14.93 0.10 7.02
CA LEU A 105 16.35 -0.27 7.02
C LEU A 105 17.05 0.18 5.73
N LEU A 106 16.43 -0.02 4.57
CA LEU A 106 16.96 0.43 3.29
C LEU A 106 17.08 1.96 3.22
N GLN A 107 16.11 2.68 3.79
CA GLN A 107 16.16 4.13 3.91
C GLN A 107 17.32 4.60 4.80
N VAL A 108 17.56 3.96 5.94
CA VAL A 108 18.70 4.26 6.81
C VAL A 108 20.02 3.96 6.09
N LEU A 109 20.11 2.86 5.37
CA LEU A 109 21.29 2.52 4.56
C LEU A 109 21.54 3.57 3.46
N GLU A 110 20.49 4.04 2.78
CA GLU A 110 20.57 5.12 1.79
C GLU A 110 21.12 6.42 2.41
N GLU A 111 20.66 6.75 3.63
CA GLU A 111 21.14 7.95 4.34
C GLU A 111 22.60 7.84 4.75
N VAL A 112 23.04 6.70 5.27
CA VAL A 112 24.43 6.46 5.68
C VAL A 112 25.38 6.38 4.48
N SER A 113 24.92 5.89 3.34
CA SER A 113 25.72 5.78 2.11
C SER A 113 25.71 7.03 1.23
N ASP A 114 25.08 8.12 1.69
CA ASP A 114 24.89 9.36 0.92
C ASP A 114 24.34 9.08 -0.51
N GLY A 115 23.21 8.37 -0.55
CA GLY A 115 22.56 8.04 -1.82
C GLY A 115 23.25 6.93 -2.61
N TRP A 116 23.66 5.85 -1.92
CA TRP A 116 24.31 4.67 -2.54
C TRP A 116 25.61 4.98 -3.29
N GLY A 117 26.31 6.06 -2.93
CA GLY A 117 27.55 6.53 -3.57
C GLY A 117 27.37 7.17 -4.95
N VAL A 118 26.15 7.28 -5.45
CA VAL A 118 25.80 7.90 -6.75
C VAL A 118 24.81 9.06 -6.60
N GLY A 119 24.51 9.49 -5.36
CA GLY A 119 23.56 10.57 -5.09
C GLY A 119 22.11 10.21 -5.41
N LEU A 120 21.77 8.92 -5.39
CA LEU A 120 20.41 8.42 -5.66
C LEU A 120 19.57 8.39 -4.36
N HIS A 121 18.49 9.15 -4.33
CA HIS A 121 17.47 9.09 -3.27
C HIS A 121 16.26 8.31 -3.78
N PHE A 122 16.21 7.02 -3.48
CA PHE A 122 15.19 6.08 -3.95
C PHE A 122 14.15 5.75 -2.89
N PHE A 123 14.59 5.47 -1.65
CA PHE A 123 13.72 5.05 -0.55
C PHE A 123 13.22 6.22 0.30
N ARG A 124 13.90 7.37 0.25
CA ARG A 124 13.57 8.54 1.06
C ARG A 124 12.53 9.43 0.38
N VAL A 125 11.33 9.48 0.92
CA VAL A 125 10.31 10.45 0.52
C VAL A 125 10.33 11.61 1.51
N HIS A 126 10.98 12.71 1.14
CA HIS A 126 11.39 13.83 2.00
C HIS A 126 10.29 14.42 2.90
N TYR A 127 9.02 14.45 2.43
CA TYR A 127 7.91 15.06 3.19
C TYR A 127 7.14 14.07 4.07
N ILE A 128 7.10 12.80 3.69
CA ILE A 128 6.24 11.81 4.33
C ILE A 128 7.01 11.00 5.38
N LEU A 129 8.31 10.81 5.15
CA LEU A 129 9.18 9.97 5.97
C LEU A 129 10.26 10.78 6.70
N ALA A 130 10.07 12.09 6.85
CA ALA A 130 10.95 12.97 7.61
C ALA A 130 10.64 12.86 9.11
N GLY A 131 11.11 11.81 9.75
CA GLY A 131 10.88 11.59 11.18
C GLY A 131 11.83 10.54 11.76
N PRO A 132 11.75 10.27 13.06
CA PRO A 132 12.53 9.19 13.65
C PRO A 132 12.17 7.85 13.02
N TRP A 133 13.11 6.92 12.97
CA TRP A 133 13.00 5.63 12.27
C TRP A 133 11.71 4.83 12.60
N TYR A 134 11.25 4.89 13.84
CA TYR A 134 10.01 4.20 14.25
C TYR A 134 8.75 4.81 13.59
N LEU A 135 8.76 6.11 13.34
CA LEU A 135 7.65 6.78 12.65
C LEU A 135 7.65 6.45 11.15
N THR A 136 8.82 6.40 10.55
CA THR A 136 9.01 5.94 9.16
C THR A 136 8.52 4.50 8.99
N TRP A 137 8.90 3.62 9.92
CA TRP A 137 8.40 2.24 9.94
C TRP A 137 6.87 2.19 10.07
N LEU A 138 6.30 2.95 11.02
CA LEU A 138 4.86 2.96 11.25
C LEU A 138 4.10 3.49 10.04
N THR A 139 4.60 4.55 9.40
CA THR A 139 3.99 5.11 8.18
C THR A 139 4.04 4.10 7.03
N SER A 140 5.16 3.44 6.82
CA SER A 140 5.30 2.40 5.80
C SER A 140 4.40 1.20 6.08
N PHE A 141 4.33 0.74 7.33
CA PHE A 141 3.46 -0.34 7.78
C PHE A 141 1.98 -0.04 7.51
N VAL A 142 1.52 1.15 7.95
CA VAL A 142 0.13 1.58 7.75
C VAL A 142 -0.17 1.77 6.27
N GLY A 143 0.75 2.37 5.51
CA GLY A 143 0.60 2.61 4.07
C GLY A 143 0.50 1.29 3.27
N LEU A 144 1.36 0.30 3.57
CA LEU A 144 1.28 -1.02 2.93
C LEU A 144 -0.04 -1.73 3.29
N THR A 145 -0.43 -1.71 4.57
CA THR A 145 -1.70 -2.29 5.01
C THR A 145 -2.89 -1.64 4.32
N LEU A 146 -2.89 -0.30 4.21
CA LEU A 146 -3.92 0.47 3.53
C LEU A 146 -4.02 0.06 2.05
N MET A 147 -2.90 -0.03 1.34
CA MET A 147 -2.88 -0.41 -0.08
C MET A 147 -3.39 -1.83 -0.30
N PHE A 148 -3.02 -2.77 0.58
CA PHE A 148 -3.55 -4.13 0.54
C PHE A 148 -5.09 -4.14 0.71
N LEU A 149 -5.61 -3.44 1.72
CA LEU A 149 -7.05 -3.37 1.99
C LEU A 149 -7.81 -2.67 0.85
N TYR A 150 -7.20 -1.64 0.29
CA TYR A 150 -7.76 -0.94 -0.86
C TYR A 150 -7.86 -1.87 -2.07
N GLY A 151 -6.79 -2.64 -2.38
CA GLY A 151 -6.82 -3.68 -3.41
C GLY A 151 -7.89 -4.76 -3.11
N MET A 152 -7.98 -5.19 -1.85
CA MET A 152 -8.99 -6.14 -1.42
C MET A 152 -10.42 -5.62 -1.64
N SER A 153 -10.66 -4.31 -1.44
CA SER A 153 -11.97 -3.70 -1.72
C SER A 153 -12.34 -3.77 -3.21
N PHE A 154 -11.38 -3.56 -4.12
CA PHE A 154 -11.56 -3.78 -5.55
C PHE A 154 -11.93 -5.23 -5.86
N GLY A 155 -11.24 -6.18 -5.26
CA GLY A 155 -11.54 -7.59 -5.41
C GLY A 155 -12.95 -7.98 -4.95
N LEU A 156 -13.43 -7.40 -3.84
CA LEU A 156 -14.80 -7.60 -3.35
C LEU A 156 -15.85 -6.99 -4.28
N VAL A 157 -15.59 -5.79 -4.81
CA VAL A 157 -16.47 -5.11 -5.76
C VAL A 157 -16.59 -5.91 -7.06
N TRP A 158 -15.47 -6.41 -7.59
CA TRP A 158 -15.47 -7.31 -8.74
C TRP A 158 -16.33 -8.55 -8.53
N ARG A 159 -16.24 -9.17 -7.39
CA ARG A 159 -17.02 -10.35 -7.04
C ARG A 159 -18.52 -10.10 -7.08
N ARG A 160 -18.94 -8.92 -6.70
CA ARG A 160 -20.37 -8.56 -6.64
C ARG A 160 -20.92 -8.07 -7.98
N TRP A 161 -20.18 -7.25 -8.72
CA TRP A 161 -20.67 -6.54 -9.91
C TRP A 161 -19.85 -6.78 -11.18
N ARG A 162 -18.85 -7.66 -11.12
CA ARG A 162 -17.94 -7.97 -12.24
C ARG A 162 -17.36 -6.71 -12.90
N LEU A 163 -17.37 -6.64 -14.25
CA LEU A 163 -16.83 -5.51 -15.01
C LEU A 163 -17.49 -4.17 -14.65
N ALA A 164 -18.82 -4.14 -14.47
CA ALA A 164 -19.51 -2.91 -14.07
C ALA A 164 -18.99 -2.36 -12.72
N GLY A 165 -18.68 -3.23 -11.77
CA GLY A 165 -18.13 -2.81 -10.48
C GLY A 165 -16.72 -2.23 -10.57
N ILE A 166 -15.83 -2.87 -11.33
CA ILE A 166 -14.44 -2.35 -11.49
C ILE A 166 -14.44 -0.99 -12.19
N LEU A 167 -15.36 -0.74 -13.11
CA LEU A 167 -15.46 0.57 -13.76
C LEU A 167 -16.16 1.60 -12.87
N ALA A 168 -17.26 1.22 -12.24
CA ALA A 168 -18.03 2.13 -11.39
C ALA A 168 -17.27 2.58 -10.14
N TYR A 169 -16.49 1.69 -9.52
CA TYR A 169 -15.80 1.98 -8.26
C TYR A 169 -14.74 3.09 -8.40
N PRO A 170 -13.77 3.06 -9.34
CA PRO A 170 -12.89 4.19 -9.56
C PRO A 170 -13.60 5.42 -10.13
N CYS A 171 -14.65 5.24 -10.94
CA CYS A 171 -15.44 6.37 -11.44
C CYS A 171 -16.13 7.13 -10.31
N THR A 172 -16.73 6.44 -9.32
CA THR A 172 -17.33 7.10 -8.16
C THR A 172 -16.30 7.88 -7.34
N GLN A 173 -15.09 7.34 -7.19
CA GLN A 173 -13.99 8.03 -6.52
C GLN A 173 -13.50 9.25 -7.32
N ALA A 174 -13.38 9.12 -8.64
CA ALA A 174 -13.03 10.24 -9.51
C ALA A 174 -14.07 11.35 -9.45
N VAL A 175 -15.36 11.02 -9.50
CA VAL A 175 -16.46 11.99 -9.35
C VAL A 175 -16.40 12.68 -7.99
N ALA A 176 -16.20 11.93 -6.90
CA ALA A 176 -16.07 12.50 -5.56
C ALA A 176 -14.88 13.47 -5.46
N LEU A 177 -13.74 13.11 -6.08
CA LEU A 177 -12.55 13.96 -6.13
C LEU A 177 -12.82 15.22 -6.95
N ILE A 178 -13.48 15.12 -8.10
CA ILE A 178 -13.86 16.28 -8.92
C ILE A 178 -14.79 17.22 -8.14
N ILE A 179 -15.80 16.69 -7.47
CA ILE A 179 -16.71 17.48 -6.62
C ILE A 179 -15.93 18.20 -5.54
N TRP A 180 -15.00 17.49 -4.86
CA TRP A 180 -14.14 18.07 -3.84
C TRP A 180 -13.27 19.21 -4.40
N VAL A 181 -12.61 18.99 -5.54
CA VAL A 181 -11.79 20.01 -6.23
C VAL A 181 -12.63 21.25 -6.60
N ILE A 182 -13.83 21.05 -7.16
CA ILE A 182 -14.75 22.16 -7.52
C ILE A 182 -15.15 22.93 -6.25
N THR A 183 -15.49 22.23 -5.18
CA THR A 183 -15.90 22.85 -3.90
C THR A 183 -14.77 23.68 -3.31
N VAL A 184 -13.55 23.14 -3.25
CA VAL A 184 -12.36 23.86 -2.74
C VAL A 184 -12.04 25.07 -3.64
N SER A 185 -12.16 24.91 -4.97
CA SER A 185 -11.93 26.00 -5.93
C SER A 185 -12.96 27.13 -5.80
N SER A 186 -14.24 26.79 -5.70
CA SER A 186 -15.32 27.78 -5.57
C SER A 186 -15.30 28.52 -4.24
N SER A 187 -14.83 27.88 -3.18
CA SER A 187 -14.68 28.50 -1.86
C SER A 187 -13.34 29.23 -1.67
N HIS A 188 -12.49 29.28 -2.70
CA HIS A 188 -11.11 29.82 -2.63
C HIS A 188 -10.28 29.24 -1.47
N ALA A 189 -10.58 28.03 -1.03
CA ALA A 189 -9.98 27.39 0.15
C ALA A 189 -8.63 26.70 -0.09
N TRP A 190 -8.03 26.86 -1.28
CA TRP A 190 -6.72 26.23 -1.60
C TRP A 190 -5.61 26.60 -0.64
N ALA A 191 -5.59 27.87 -0.16
CA ALA A 191 -4.63 28.31 0.82
C ALA A 191 -4.79 27.55 2.15
N SER A 192 -6.01 27.32 2.60
CA SER A 192 -6.31 26.57 3.82
C SER A 192 -5.94 25.09 3.68
N VAL A 193 -6.23 24.49 2.52
CA VAL A 193 -5.82 23.11 2.20
C VAL A 193 -4.29 23.01 2.19
N GLY A 194 -3.60 23.93 1.51
CA GLY A 194 -2.14 23.98 1.50
C GLY A 194 -1.56 24.12 2.90
N HIS A 195 -2.09 25.04 3.71
CA HIS A 195 -1.67 25.23 5.09
C HIS A 195 -1.91 23.98 5.95
N PHE A 196 -3.03 23.28 5.78
CA PHE A 196 -3.29 22.02 6.46
C PHE A 196 -2.19 20.98 6.18
N PHE A 197 -1.83 20.79 4.89
CA PHE A 197 -0.80 19.81 4.53
C PHE A 197 0.61 20.23 4.97
N THR A 198 0.93 21.53 4.97
CA THR A 198 2.25 22.01 5.40
C THR A 198 2.40 22.00 6.92
N THR A 199 1.30 22.12 7.67
CA THR A 199 1.32 22.03 9.15
C THR A 199 1.16 20.61 9.67
N LEU A 200 0.78 19.67 8.78
CA LEU A 200 0.58 18.27 9.17
C LEU A 200 1.93 17.62 9.50
N SER A 201 2.11 17.29 10.77
CA SER A 201 3.30 16.53 11.18
C SER A 201 3.28 15.11 10.57
N ALA A 202 4.46 14.48 10.45
CA ALA A 202 4.56 13.10 9.99
C ALA A 202 3.70 12.13 10.84
N ALA A 203 3.59 12.38 12.14
CA ALA A 203 2.69 11.63 13.03
C ALA A 203 1.21 11.87 12.69
N GLY A 204 0.83 13.11 12.41
CA GLY A 204 -0.53 13.46 11.99
C GLY A 204 -0.91 12.79 10.66
N PHE A 205 0.01 12.78 9.70
CA PHE A 205 -0.17 12.08 8.43
C PHE A 205 -0.35 10.57 8.63
N THR A 206 0.49 9.94 9.45
CA THR A 206 0.36 8.51 9.80
C THR A 206 -0.96 8.22 10.49
N GLY A 207 -1.40 9.11 11.40
CA GLY A 207 -2.69 8.98 12.07
C GLY A 207 -3.88 9.06 11.10
N LEU A 208 -3.82 9.95 10.11
CA LEU A 208 -4.83 10.05 9.07
C LEU A 208 -4.89 8.78 8.21
N LEU A 209 -3.74 8.26 7.78
CA LEU A 209 -3.66 6.98 7.07
C LEU A 209 -4.23 5.83 7.90
N ALA A 210 -3.90 5.78 9.20
CA ALA A 210 -4.41 4.75 10.11
C ALA A 210 -5.94 4.83 10.26
N GLY A 211 -6.52 6.04 10.32
CA GLY A 211 -7.96 6.25 10.33
C GLY A 211 -8.64 5.70 9.08
N VAL A 212 -8.10 6.02 7.89
CA VAL A 212 -8.62 5.49 6.62
C VAL A 212 -8.48 3.96 6.57
N THR A 213 -7.36 3.42 7.06
CA THR A 213 -7.11 1.97 7.13
C THR A 213 -8.16 1.28 8.00
N ALA A 214 -8.48 1.85 9.16
CA ALA A 214 -9.51 1.32 10.06
C ALA A 214 -10.90 1.36 9.44
N LEU A 215 -11.25 2.42 8.71
CA LEU A 215 -12.51 2.51 7.95
C LEU A 215 -12.60 1.44 6.86
N LEU A 216 -11.52 1.20 6.11
CA LEU A 216 -11.48 0.15 5.10
C LEU A 216 -11.57 -1.24 5.71
N LEU A 217 -10.95 -1.48 6.87
CA LEU A 217 -11.09 -2.73 7.62
C LEU A 217 -12.55 -2.99 8.02
N ALA A 218 -13.21 -2.01 8.60
CA ALA A 218 -14.59 -2.13 9.04
C ALA A 218 -15.54 -2.31 7.84
N GLY A 219 -15.36 -1.50 6.78
CA GLY A 219 -16.14 -1.56 5.56
C GLY A 219 -15.96 -2.88 4.81
N GLY A 220 -14.71 -3.35 4.70
CA GLY A 220 -14.37 -4.63 4.08
C GLY A 220 -14.99 -5.82 4.80
N TYR A 221 -15.00 -5.80 6.14
CA TYR A 221 -15.69 -6.83 6.93
C TYR A 221 -17.20 -6.82 6.69
N GLY A 222 -17.81 -5.63 6.65
CA GLY A 222 -19.24 -5.48 6.35
C GLY A 222 -19.60 -5.95 4.94
N ALA A 223 -18.77 -5.62 3.95
CA ALA A 223 -18.94 -6.07 2.56
C ALA A 223 -18.81 -7.60 2.44
N MET A 224 -17.81 -8.19 3.13
CA MET A 224 -17.59 -9.65 3.10
C MET A 224 -18.78 -10.45 3.64
N ARG A 225 -19.53 -9.91 4.59
CA ARG A 225 -20.76 -10.54 5.11
C ARG A 225 -21.85 -10.67 4.05
N ARG A 226 -21.87 -9.76 3.07
CA ARG A 226 -22.92 -9.64 2.03
C ARG A 226 -22.53 -10.26 0.69
N VAL A 227 -21.32 -10.79 0.55
CA VAL A 227 -20.89 -11.48 -0.68
C VAL A 227 -21.62 -12.82 -0.77
N THR A 228 -22.45 -12.96 -1.79
CA THR A 228 -23.03 -14.27 -2.20
C THR A 228 -22.05 -14.98 -3.12
N VAL A 229 -21.90 -16.29 -2.93
CA VAL A 229 -21.10 -17.16 -3.81
C VAL A 229 -21.99 -17.68 -4.92
#